data_c502d63c6360e739ced4236011588db5
#
_entry.id   c502d63c6360e739ced4236011588db5
#
_cell.length_a   1.000
_cell.length_b   1.000
_cell.length_c   1.000
_cell.angle_alpha   90.00
_cell.angle_beta   90.00
_cell.angle_gamma   90.00
#
_symmetry.space_group_name_H-M   'P 1'
#
loop_
_entity.id
_entity.type
_entity.pdbx_description
1 polymer ?
#
loop_
_entity_poly.entity_id
_entity_poly.type
_entity_poly.pdbx_seq_one_letter_code
_entity_poly.pdbx_strand_id
1 'polypeptide(L)'
;MAQAKQLFLNGEFEQAKPAFQKLVKQAPSNANYNYWYGACCYETGEKKEAQPYLEKSAARKVIDAYRYLGKLYYDIYRFDDAVDNYEQHIEWLEKKKRPTEMAEAELEQIKQAARMIKGVENITVIDSFVVDKNDFLKAYKISRESGALYHDPTISGTVYQTEMGNKVLYGNKSTDGKMQLYSRIRLLDGWSEPEPLMSLNEQGNVNYPFLMSDGITLYYASDGEGSLGGYDIFVR
;
A
#
# COMPACT_ATOMS: atom_id res chain seq x y z
N MET A 1 12.45 -18.12 -24.66
CA MET A 1 11.03 -17.90 -24.27
C MET A 1 10.63 -18.72 -23.04
N ALA A 2 10.80 -20.04 -23.03
CA ALA A 2 10.42 -20.89 -21.89
C ALA A 2 11.11 -20.44 -20.57
N GLN A 3 12.40 -20.21 -20.60
CA GLN A 3 13.16 -19.72 -19.44
C GLN A 3 12.64 -18.37 -18.93
N ALA A 4 12.38 -17.40 -19.83
CA ALA A 4 11.85 -16.09 -19.41
C ALA A 4 10.46 -16.20 -18.77
N LYS A 5 9.60 -17.09 -19.26
CA LYS A 5 8.30 -17.38 -18.62
C LYS A 5 8.48 -18.00 -17.24
N GLN A 6 9.44 -18.91 -17.08
CA GLN A 6 9.72 -19.51 -15.78
C GLN A 6 10.20 -18.46 -14.77
N LEU A 7 11.12 -17.58 -15.18
CA LEU A 7 11.55 -16.46 -14.35
C LEU A 7 10.38 -15.56 -13.95
N PHE A 8 9.50 -15.24 -14.89
CA PHE A 8 8.28 -14.47 -14.59
C PHE A 8 7.39 -15.16 -13.56
N LEU A 9 7.13 -16.45 -13.74
CA LEU A 9 6.29 -17.23 -12.81
C LEU A 9 6.91 -17.37 -11.42
N ASN A 10 8.23 -17.28 -11.32
CA ASN A 10 8.95 -17.28 -10.06
C ASN A 10 9.01 -15.88 -9.40
N GLY A 11 8.46 -14.83 -10.03
CA GLY A 11 8.55 -13.45 -9.54
C GLY A 11 9.88 -12.74 -9.86
N GLU A 12 10.74 -13.35 -10.68
CA GLU A 12 12.04 -12.80 -11.06
C GLU A 12 11.93 -11.85 -12.28
N PHE A 13 11.11 -10.81 -12.12
CA PHE A 13 10.67 -9.93 -13.22
C PHE A 13 11.82 -9.17 -13.86
N GLU A 14 12.78 -8.67 -13.09
CA GLU A 14 13.98 -7.98 -13.60
C GLU A 14 14.81 -8.87 -14.54
N GLN A 15 14.92 -10.16 -14.23
CA GLN A 15 15.66 -11.10 -15.05
C GLN A 15 14.87 -11.54 -16.29
N ALA A 16 13.55 -11.62 -16.20
CA ALA A 16 12.65 -11.97 -17.30
C ALA A 16 12.52 -10.86 -18.35
N LYS A 17 12.47 -9.59 -17.90
CA LYS A 17 12.17 -8.41 -18.71
C LYS A 17 13.03 -8.24 -19.96
N PRO A 18 14.38 -8.35 -19.95
CA PRO A 18 15.20 -8.17 -21.14
C PRO A 18 14.87 -9.15 -22.27
N ALA A 19 14.50 -10.40 -21.92
CA ALA A 19 14.10 -11.41 -22.90
C ALA A 19 12.78 -11.05 -23.57
N PHE A 20 11.77 -10.60 -22.80
CA PHE A 20 10.49 -10.17 -23.34
C PHE A 20 10.61 -8.87 -24.14
N GLN A 21 11.45 -7.93 -23.73
CA GLN A 21 11.75 -6.73 -24.50
C GLN A 21 12.28 -7.06 -25.90
N LYS A 22 13.21 -8.02 -25.99
CA LYS A 22 13.73 -8.50 -27.27
C LYS A 22 12.64 -9.11 -28.16
N LEU A 23 11.74 -9.89 -27.56
CA LEU A 23 10.62 -10.51 -28.30
C LEU A 23 9.62 -9.47 -28.81
N VAL A 24 9.30 -8.46 -28.02
CA VAL A 24 8.43 -7.34 -28.45
C VAL A 24 9.07 -6.56 -29.58
N LYS A 25 10.37 -6.30 -29.54
CA LYS A 25 11.09 -5.63 -30.65
C LYS A 25 11.06 -6.43 -31.94
N GLN A 26 11.11 -7.77 -31.84
CA GLN A 26 11.04 -8.67 -33.02
C GLN A 26 9.63 -8.79 -33.60
N ALA A 27 8.61 -8.76 -32.74
CA ALA A 27 7.22 -8.89 -33.13
C ALA A 27 6.30 -7.92 -32.35
N PRO A 28 6.29 -6.63 -32.70
CA PRO A 28 5.60 -5.58 -31.93
C PRO A 28 4.08 -5.73 -31.85
N SER A 29 3.48 -6.46 -32.78
CA SER A 29 2.04 -6.73 -32.81
C SER A 29 1.63 -8.00 -32.06
N ASN A 30 2.57 -8.77 -31.56
CA ASN A 30 2.27 -10.01 -30.83
C ASN A 30 1.72 -9.69 -29.45
N ALA A 31 0.44 -10.02 -29.22
CA ALA A 31 -0.27 -9.69 -27.99
C ALA A 31 0.36 -10.33 -26.75
N ASN A 32 0.79 -11.59 -26.85
CA ASN A 32 1.39 -12.26 -25.72
C ASN A 32 2.77 -11.67 -25.33
N TYR A 33 3.56 -11.24 -26.31
CA TYR A 33 4.85 -10.61 -26.01
C TYR A 33 4.66 -9.24 -25.37
N ASN A 34 3.68 -8.46 -25.86
CA ASN A 34 3.30 -7.21 -25.22
C ASN A 34 2.82 -7.44 -23.79
N TYR A 35 2.00 -8.45 -23.54
CA TYR A 35 1.57 -8.80 -22.18
C TYR A 35 2.76 -9.09 -21.25
N TRP A 36 3.61 -10.04 -21.62
CA TRP A 36 4.74 -10.43 -20.77
C TRP A 36 5.69 -9.27 -20.50
N TYR A 37 5.98 -8.46 -21.51
CA TYR A 37 6.84 -7.29 -21.32
C TYR A 37 6.16 -6.23 -20.47
N GLY A 38 4.93 -5.87 -20.77
CA GLY A 38 4.15 -4.90 -20.00
C GLY A 38 3.97 -5.29 -18.54
N ALA A 39 3.70 -6.59 -18.27
CA ALA A 39 3.61 -7.11 -16.92
C ALA A 39 4.96 -7.01 -16.18
N CYS A 40 6.10 -7.34 -16.83
CA CYS A 40 7.41 -7.14 -16.24
C CYS A 40 7.67 -5.66 -15.92
N CYS A 41 7.36 -4.73 -16.82
CA CYS A 41 7.52 -3.30 -16.58
C CYS A 41 6.67 -2.83 -15.39
N TYR A 42 5.44 -3.34 -15.26
CA TYR A 42 4.59 -3.03 -14.11
C TYR A 42 5.23 -3.49 -12.80
N GLU A 43 5.63 -4.75 -12.72
CA GLU A 43 6.21 -5.37 -11.52
C GLU A 43 7.58 -4.79 -11.14
N THR A 44 8.33 -4.22 -12.12
CA THR A 44 9.59 -3.52 -11.87
C THR A 44 9.43 -2.01 -11.63
N GLY A 45 8.19 -1.52 -11.44
CA GLY A 45 7.89 -0.13 -11.11
C GLY A 45 7.81 0.84 -12.28
N GLU A 46 8.05 0.37 -13.51
CA GLU A 46 8.01 1.19 -14.73
C GLU A 46 6.59 1.30 -15.30
N LYS A 47 5.65 1.76 -14.46
CA LYS A 47 4.21 1.76 -14.76
C LYS A 47 3.86 2.53 -16.04
N LYS A 48 4.52 3.68 -16.28
CA LYS A 48 4.29 4.47 -17.50
C LYS A 48 4.69 3.72 -18.79
N GLU A 49 5.77 2.93 -18.72
CA GLU A 49 6.19 2.09 -19.82
C GLU A 49 5.28 0.86 -19.99
N ALA A 50 4.80 0.28 -18.91
CA ALA A 50 3.91 -0.88 -18.93
C ALA A 50 2.61 -0.63 -19.70
N GLN A 51 2.00 0.54 -19.52
CA GLN A 51 0.66 0.86 -20.01
C GLN A 51 0.45 0.57 -21.51
N PRO A 52 1.22 1.12 -22.46
CA PRO A 52 0.96 0.93 -23.90
C PRO A 52 1.10 -0.53 -24.35
N TYR A 53 1.90 -1.33 -23.67
CA TYR A 53 2.05 -2.75 -23.99
C TYR A 53 0.88 -3.57 -23.43
N LEU A 54 0.42 -3.28 -22.25
CA LEU A 54 -0.76 -3.91 -21.66
C LEU A 54 -2.03 -3.57 -22.43
N GLU A 55 -2.22 -2.31 -22.85
CA GLU A 55 -3.34 -1.89 -23.69
C GLU A 55 -3.37 -2.61 -25.04
N LYS A 56 -2.22 -2.72 -25.72
CA LYS A 56 -2.10 -3.51 -26.96
C LYS A 56 -2.46 -4.97 -26.76
N SER A 57 -2.11 -5.51 -25.63
CA SER A 57 -2.39 -6.90 -25.29
C SER A 57 -3.87 -7.12 -24.96
N ALA A 58 -4.47 -6.26 -24.16
CA ALA A 58 -5.90 -6.30 -23.82
C ALA A 58 -6.79 -6.11 -25.06
N ALA A 59 -6.43 -5.19 -25.98
CA ALA A 59 -7.12 -5.01 -27.26
C ALA A 59 -7.16 -6.28 -28.12
N ARG A 60 -6.23 -7.22 -27.89
CA ARG A 60 -6.19 -8.54 -28.53
C ARG A 60 -6.73 -9.65 -27.61
N LYS A 61 -7.44 -9.29 -26.55
CA LYS A 61 -8.14 -10.18 -25.61
C LYS A 61 -7.21 -11.16 -24.87
N VAL A 62 -6.01 -10.71 -24.48
CA VAL A 62 -5.18 -11.43 -23.52
C VAL A 62 -5.75 -11.17 -22.13
N ILE A 63 -6.31 -12.19 -21.52
CA ILE A 63 -7.11 -12.11 -20.29
C ILE A 63 -6.33 -11.47 -19.13
N ASP A 64 -5.11 -11.93 -18.90
CA ASP A 64 -4.30 -11.47 -17.78
C ASP A 64 -3.83 -9.99 -17.95
N ALA A 65 -3.89 -9.45 -19.17
CA ALA A 65 -3.58 -8.05 -19.42
C ALA A 65 -4.62 -7.11 -18.82
N TYR A 66 -5.89 -7.51 -18.76
CA TYR A 66 -6.95 -6.73 -18.11
C TYR A 66 -6.70 -6.57 -16.61
N ARG A 67 -6.29 -7.64 -15.92
CA ARG A 67 -5.95 -7.54 -14.49
C ARG A 67 -4.78 -6.57 -14.25
N TYR A 68 -3.73 -6.64 -15.06
CA TYR A 68 -2.60 -5.72 -14.94
C TYR A 68 -2.97 -4.27 -15.30
N LEU A 69 -3.84 -4.05 -16.28
CA LEU A 69 -4.38 -2.72 -16.57
C LEU A 69 -5.23 -2.20 -15.41
N GLY A 70 -6.06 -3.05 -14.83
CA GLY A 70 -6.85 -2.70 -13.65
C GLY A 70 -5.98 -2.24 -12.50
N LYS A 71 -4.91 -2.98 -12.17
CA LYS A 71 -3.93 -2.59 -11.15
C LYS A 71 -3.24 -1.27 -11.51
N LEU A 72 -2.81 -1.12 -12.75
CA LEU A 72 -2.13 0.09 -13.22
C LEU A 72 -3.03 1.32 -13.11
N TYR A 73 -4.28 1.22 -13.56
CA TYR A 73 -5.24 2.32 -13.48
C TYR A 73 -5.62 2.65 -12.02
N TYR A 74 -5.72 1.66 -11.14
CA TYR A 74 -5.86 1.87 -9.72
C TYR A 74 -4.70 2.70 -9.15
N ASP A 75 -3.46 2.33 -9.45
CA ASP A 75 -2.25 3.01 -8.99
C ASP A 75 -2.14 4.47 -9.44
N ILE A 76 -2.78 4.84 -10.55
CA ILE A 76 -2.81 6.21 -11.07
C ILE A 76 -4.16 6.91 -10.83
N TYR A 77 -4.96 6.40 -9.90
CA TYR A 77 -6.25 6.94 -9.47
C TYR A 77 -7.33 7.03 -10.57
N ARG A 78 -7.21 6.22 -11.62
CA ARG A 78 -8.23 6.07 -12.67
C ARG A 78 -9.16 4.92 -12.33
N PHE A 79 -9.96 5.10 -11.28
CA PHE A 79 -10.75 4.01 -10.70
C PHE A 79 -11.83 3.47 -11.63
N ASP A 80 -12.49 4.30 -12.41
CA ASP A 80 -13.50 3.82 -13.35
C ASP A 80 -12.88 2.89 -14.40
N ASP A 81 -11.72 3.27 -14.97
CA ASP A 81 -10.98 2.39 -15.89
C ASP A 81 -10.46 1.12 -15.20
N ALA A 82 -10.07 1.21 -13.93
CA ALA A 82 -9.65 0.04 -13.16
C ALA A 82 -10.82 -0.95 -12.99
N VAL A 83 -12.00 -0.46 -12.61
CA VAL A 83 -13.22 -1.26 -12.48
C VAL A 83 -13.55 -1.96 -13.80
N ASP A 84 -13.62 -1.21 -14.91
CA ASP A 84 -13.95 -1.75 -16.23
C ASP A 84 -13.00 -2.89 -16.63
N ASN A 85 -11.71 -2.73 -16.37
CA ASN A 85 -10.72 -3.77 -16.69
C ASN A 85 -10.84 -5.00 -15.81
N TYR A 86 -11.11 -4.84 -14.51
CA TYR A 86 -11.35 -6.00 -13.63
C TYR A 86 -12.64 -6.72 -13.98
N GLU A 87 -13.71 -6.02 -14.32
CA GLU A 87 -14.97 -6.62 -14.76
C GLU A 87 -14.77 -7.44 -16.07
N GLN A 88 -13.99 -6.91 -17.02
CA GLN A 88 -13.61 -7.64 -18.22
C GLN A 88 -12.78 -8.90 -17.89
N HIS A 89 -11.86 -8.80 -16.93
CA HIS A 89 -11.07 -9.95 -16.49
C HIS A 89 -11.95 -11.04 -15.88
N ILE A 90 -12.85 -10.66 -14.97
CA ILE A 90 -13.78 -11.58 -14.29
C ILE A 90 -14.69 -12.27 -15.31
N GLU A 91 -15.33 -11.50 -16.21
CA GLU A 91 -16.19 -12.06 -17.26
C GLU A 91 -15.47 -13.14 -18.10
N TRP A 92 -14.18 -12.93 -18.41
CA TRP A 92 -13.39 -13.92 -19.11
C TRP A 92 -13.05 -15.14 -18.27
N LEU A 93 -12.75 -14.96 -16.97
CA LEU A 93 -12.52 -16.07 -16.05
C LEU A 93 -13.77 -16.95 -15.97
N GLU A 94 -14.94 -16.38 -15.81
CA GLU A 94 -16.24 -17.06 -15.78
C GLU A 94 -16.48 -17.86 -17.08
N LYS A 95 -16.30 -17.22 -18.24
CA LYS A 95 -16.43 -17.88 -19.55
C LYS A 95 -15.49 -19.08 -19.71
N LYS A 96 -14.33 -19.03 -19.02
CA LYS A 96 -13.35 -20.14 -19.02
C LYS A 96 -13.51 -21.08 -17.84
N LYS A 97 -14.53 -20.92 -17.01
CA LYS A 97 -14.80 -21.70 -15.79
C LYS A 97 -13.56 -21.73 -14.86
N ARG A 98 -12.89 -20.60 -14.71
CA ARG A 98 -11.77 -20.40 -13.79
C ARG A 98 -12.26 -19.71 -12.53
N PRO A 99 -11.59 -19.90 -11.37
CA PRO A 99 -11.92 -19.20 -10.13
C PRO A 99 -11.89 -17.67 -10.28
N THR A 100 -12.87 -16.99 -9.70
CA THR A 100 -13.03 -15.52 -9.79
C THR A 100 -12.83 -14.81 -8.46
N GLU A 101 -12.83 -15.54 -7.33
CA GLU A 101 -12.92 -15.03 -5.98
C GLU A 101 -11.82 -13.98 -5.67
N MET A 102 -10.60 -14.23 -6.13
CA MET A 102 -9.48 -13.29 -5.95
C MET A 102 -9.69 -11.99 -6.74
N ALA A 103 -10.14 -12.10 -8.00
CA ALA A 103 -10.37 -10.94 -8.85
C ALA A 103 -11.57 -10.12 -8.37
N GLU A 104 -12.59 -10.78 -7.84
CA GLU A 104 -13.77 -10.13 -7.23
C GLU A 104 -13.38 -9.37 -5.95
N ALA A 105 -12.53 -9.95 -5.11
CA ALA A 105 -12.02 -9.28 -3.92
C ALA A 105 -11.19 -8.03 -4.28
N GLU A 106 -10.29 -8.15 -5.27
CA GLU A 106 -9.51 -7.01 -5.78
C GLU A 106 -10.44 -5.92 -6.37
N LEU A 107 -11.49 -6.31 -7.11
CA LEU A 107 -12.48 -5.36 -7.66
C LEU A 107 -13.26 -4.62 -6.56
N GLU A 108 -13.67 -5.31 -5.49
CA GLU A 108 -14.38 -4.66 -4.39
C GLU A 108 -13.49 -3.63 -3.68
N GLN A 109 -12.21 -3.92 -3.47
CA GLN A 109 -11.23 -2.95 -2.93
C GLN A 109 -11.15 -1.69 -3.83
N ILE A 110 -11.09 -1.87 -5.15
CA ILE A 110 -11.07 -0.74 -6.10
C ILE A 110 -12.36 0.08 -6.00
N LYS A 111 -13.51 -0.58 -5.92
CA LYS A 111 -14.82 0.09 -5.78
C LYS A 111 -14.91 0.87 -4.46
N GLN A 112 -14.35 0.35 -3.37
CA GLN A 112 -14.28 1.05 -2.09
C GLN A 112 -13.39 2.29 -2.19
N ALA A 113 -12.19 2.18 -2.77
CA ALA A 113 -11.30 3.32 -2.98
C ALA A 113 -11.96 4.41 -3.86
N ALA A 114 -12.64 4.01 -4.92
CA ALA A 114 -13.40 4.93 -5.79
C ALA A 114 -14.50 5.69 -5.03
N ARG A 115 -15.23 5.01 -4.12
CA ARG A 115 -16.25 5.64 -3.26
C ARG A 115 -15.64 6.65 -2.30
N MET A 116 -14.49 6.30 -1.68
CA MET A 116 -13.79 7.20 -0.75
C MET A 116 -13.36 8.49 -1.46
N ILE A 117 -12.78 8.40 -2.65
CA ILE A 117 -12.35 9.59 -3.39
C ILE A 117 -13.54 10.45 -3.88
N LYS A 118 -14.64 9.83 -4.28
CA LYS A 118 -15.86 10.58 -4.64
C LYS A 118 -16.46 11.36 -3.47
N GLY A 119 -16.17 10.95 -2.23
CA GLY A 119 -16.59 11.65 -1.01
C GLY A 119 -15.61 12.73 -0.54
N VAL A 120 -14.45 12.87 -1.16
CA VAL A 120 -13.46 13.90 -0.79
C VAL A 120 -13.90 15.25 -1.36
N GLU A 121 -14.15 16.21 -0.46
CA GLU A 121 -14.36 17.59 -0.85
C GLU A 121 -13.07 18.22 -1.41
N ASN A 122 -13.21 19.30 -2.20
CA ASN A 122 -12.05 19.99 -2.76
C ASN A 122 -11.12 20.48 -1.66
N ILE A 123 -9.93 19.92 -1.61
CA ILE A 123 -8.90 20.35 -0.66
C ILE A 123 -8.23 21.60 -1.22
N THR A 124 -8.28 22.69 -0.44
CA THR A 124 -7.53 23.90 -0.74
C THR A 124 -6.23 23.88 0.05
N VAL A 125 -5.09 23.85 -0.64
CA VAL A 125 -3.78 24.03 0.00
C VAL A 125 -3.60 25.51 0.29
N ILE A 126 -3.61 25.86 1.57
CA ILE A 126 -3.48 27.24 2.03
C ILE A 126 -2.00 27.64 2.06
N ASP A 127 -1.13 26.73 2.45
CA ASP A 127 0.31 26.93 2.52
C ASP A 127 1.09 25.63 2.36
N SER A 128 2.34 25.70 1.93
CA SER A 128 3.26 24.57 1.87
C SER A 128 4.67 25.02 2.25
N PHE A 129 5.33 24.24 3.09
CA PHE A 129 6.71 24.52 3.52
C PHE A 129 7.51 23.22 3.59
N VAL A 130 8.82 23.35 3.39
CA VAL A 130 9.76 22.24 3.50
C VAL A 130 10.45 22.33 4.84
N VAL A 131 10.36 21.25 5.61
CA VAL A 131 11.09 21.12 6.89
C VAL A 131 12.08 19.97 6.82
N ASP A 132 13.20 20.10 7.54
CA ASP A 132 14.11 18.97 7.71
C ASP A 132 13.40 17.82 8.42
N LYS A 133 13.69 16.58 8.00
CA LYS A 133 13.09 15.37 8.57
C LYS A 133 13.27 15.29 10.10
N ASN A 134 14.39 15.78 10.62
CA ASN A 134 14.67 15.75 12.05
C ASN A 134 13.95 16.87 12.81
N ASP A 135 13.56 17.94 12.13
CA ASP A 135 12.87 19.09 12.72
C ASP A 135 11.35 19.01 12.55
N PHE A 136 10.86 18.18 11.62
CA PHE A 136 9.43 18.00 11.36
C PHE A 136 8.63 17.71 12.64
N LEU A 137 9.08 16.76 13.44
CA LEU A 137 8.41 16.39 14.70
C LEU A 137 8.59 17.44 15.81
N LYS A 138 9.68 18.21 15.80
CA LYS A 138 9.91 19.29 16.77
C LYS A 138 9.03 20.51 16.51
N ALA A 139 8.73 20.78 15.23
CA ALA A 139 7.84 21.87 14.83
C ALA A 139 6.36 21.56 15.13
N TYR A 140 6.02 20.28 15.23
CA TYR A 140 4.66 19.83 15.51
C TYR A 140 4.37 19.90 17.01
N LYS A 141 4.09 21.10 17.51
CA LYS A 141 3.50 21.26 18.84
C LYS A 141 2.01 20.91 18.76
N ILE A 142 1.71 19.64 18.97
CA ILE A 142 0.35 19.25 19.30
C ILE A 142 -0.02 20.01 20.57
N SER A 143 -1.25 20.50 20.66
CA SER A 143 -1.72 21.22 21.86
C SER A 143 -1.51 20.38 23.12
N ARG A 144 -1.47 21.00 24.28
CA ARG A 144 -1.36 20.27 25.56
C ARG A 144 -2.43 19.18 25.71
N GLU A 145 -3.54 19.35 25.05
CA GLU A 145 -4.71 18.44 25.06
C GLU A 145 -4.55 17.19 24.19
N SER A 146 -3.60 17.16 23.27
CA SER A 146 -3.41 16.05 22.33
C SER A 146 -2.09 15.30 22.48
N GLY A 147 -1.26 15.66 23.47
CA GLY A 147 0.03 15.02 23.70
C GLY A 147 1.16 15.55 22.81
N ALA A 148 2.22 14.80 22.67
CA ALA A 148 3.41 15.22 21.94
C ALA A 148 3.96 14.08 21.05
N LEU A 149 4.40 14.45 19.85
CA LEU A 149 5.16 13.57 18.96
C LEU A 149 6.65 13.89 19.08
N TYR A 150 7.50 12.88 19.10
CA TYR A 150 8.94 13.07 19.04
C TYR A 150 9.62 11.88 18.35
N HIS A 151 10.88 12.07 17.99
CA HIS A 151 11.73 11.03 17.41
C HIS A 151 12.71 10.54 18.46
N ASP A 152 12.74 9.22 18.67
CA ASP A 152 13.74 8.52 19.46
C ASP A 152 14.64 7.73 18.51
N PRO A 153 15.97 7.96 18.47
CA PRO A 153 16.86 7.28 17.53
C PRO A 153 16.96 5.77 17.76
N THR A 154 16.53 5.27 18.92
CA THR A 154 16.51 3.83 19.25
C THR A 154 15.22 3.13 18.79
N ILE A 155 14.22 3.90 18.33
CA ILE A 155 12.92 3.42 17.93
C ILE A 155 12.74 3.62 16.42
N SER A 156 12.30 2.61 15.70
CA SER A 156 12.14 2.66 14.24
C SER A 156 10.99 3.57 13.77
N GLY A 157 9.97 3.75 14.62
CA GLY A 157 8.79 4.54 14.33
C GLY A 157 8.71 5.86 15.10
N THR A 158 7.58 6.54 14.96
CA THR A 158 7.28 7.76 15.70
C THR A 158 6.83 7.42 17.12
N VAL A 159 7.33 8.16 18.10
CA VAL A 159 6.90 8.06 19.50
C VAL A 159 5.83 9.11 19.76
N TYR A 160 4.68 8.67 20.24
CA TYR A 160 3.61 9.52 20.72
C TYR A 160 3.56 9.45 22.26
N GLN A 161 3.72 10.59 22.90
CA GLN A 161 3.57 10.73 24.34
C GLN A 161 2.21 11.35 24.66
N THR A 162 1.46 10.71 25.55
CA THR A 162 0.15 11.21 26.00
C THR A 162 0.29 12.57 26.69
N GLU A 163 -0.80 13.32 26.71
CA GLU A 163 -0.93 14.65 27.30
C GLU A 163 -0.39 14.73 28.73
N MET A 164 -0.72 13.75 29.57
CA MET A 164 -0.25 13.68 30.95
C MET A 164 1.23 13.27 31.07
N GLY A 165 1.89 12.89 29.99
CA GLY A 165 3.27 12.45 30.00
C GLY A 165 3.52 11.12 30.72
N ASN A 166 2.45 10.39 31.04
CA ASN A 166 2.49 9.14 31.81
C ASN A 166 2.50 7.86 30.95
N LYS A 167 2.28 8.00 29.65
CA LYS A 167 2.28 6.88 28.70
C LYS A 167 2.90 7.31 27.38
N VAL A 168 3.66 6.42 26.77
CA VAL A 168 4.15 6.56 25.39
C VAL A 168 3.67 5.37 24.57
N LEU A 169 3.35 5.65 23.30
CA LEU A 169 3.04 4.65 22.29
C LEU A 169 3.97 4.88 21.11
N TYR A 170 4.43 3.81 20.49
CA TYR A 170 5.34 3.90 19.35
C TYR A 170 5.32 2.63 18.50
N GLY A 171 5.67 2.81 17.21
CA GLY A 171 5.95 1.70 16.32
C GLY A 171 7.41 1.27 16.42
N ASN A 172 7.67 -0.03 16.47
CA ASN A 172 9.02 -0.54 16.35
C ASN A 172 9.03 -1.83 15.53
N LYS A 173 10.16 -2.14 14.91
CA LYS A 173 10.34 -3.40 14.19
C LYS A 173 10.48 -4.55 15.19
N SER A 174 9.66 -5.57 14.98
CA SER A 174 9.80 -6.86 15.67
C SER A 174 10.91 -7.70 15.05
N THR A 175 11.20 -8.83 15.65
CA THR A 175 12.27 -9.74 15.22
C THR A 175 12.06 -10.33 13.82
N ASP A 176 10.80 -10.43 13.37
CA ASP A 176 10.41 -10.85 12.03
C ASP A 176 10.38 -9.69 11.00
N GLY A 177 10.78 -8.47 11.42
CA GLY A 177 10.87 -7.29 10.58
C GLY A 177 9.57 -6.52 10.39
N LYS A 178 8.45 -6.97 10.96
CA LYS A 178 7.17 -6.26 10.92
C LYS A 178 7.16 -5.07 11.86
N MET A 179 6.49 -4.00 11.44
CA MET A 179 6.19 -2.87 12.33
C MET A 179 5.07 -3.26 13.29
N GLN A 180 5.31 -3.09 14.57
CA GLN A 180 4.38 -3.39 15.65
C GLN A 180 4.27 -2.23 16.62
N LEU A 181 3.09 -2.02 17.21
CA LEU A 181 2.88 -1.01 18.24
C LEU A 181 3.22 -1.53 19.62
N TYR A 182 3.88 -0.67 20.37
CA TYR A 182 4.24 -0.88 21.77
C TYR A 182 3.76 0.27 22.63
N SER A 183 3.53 0.00 23.91
CA SER A 183 3.31 1.02 24.91
C SER A 183 4.30 0.88 26.06
N ARG A 184 4.59 2.00 26.73
CA ARG A 184 5.30 2.06 28.01
C ARG A 184 4.58 3.05 28.92
N ILE A 185 4.54 2.76 30.21
CA ILE A 185 3.99 3.67 31.22
C ILE A 185 5.11 4.26 32.07
N ARG A 186 4.89 5.48 32.57
CA ARG A 186 5.82 6.16 33.43
C ARG A 186 5.78 5.54 34.81
N LEU A 187 6.95 5.15 35.32
CA LEU A 187 7.17 4.70 36.69
C LEU A 187 7.87 5.82 37.51
N LEU A 188 8.06 5.61 38.80
CA LEU A 188 8.74 6.59 39.66
C LEU A 188 10.20 6.84 39.24
N ASP A 189 10.87 5.80 38.76
CA ASP A 189 12.29 5.79 38.42
C ASP A 189 12.58 5.58 36.93
N GLY A 190 11.56 5.77 36.09
CA GLY A 190 11.77 5.67 34.61
C GLY A 190 10.53 5.23 33.86
N TRP A 191 10.73 4.42 32.82
CA TRP A 191 9.68 3.85 32.01
C TRP A 191 9.60 2.33 32.21
N SER A 192 8.39 1.78 32.13
CA SER A 192 8.19 0.31 32.14
C SER A 192 8.90 -0.35 30.96
N GLU A 193 9.04 -1.67 31.03
CA GLU A 193 9.38 -2.46 29.84
C GLU A 193 8.34 -2.25 28.74
N PRO A 194 8.76 -2.35 27.46
CA PRO A 194 7.85 -2.26 26.33
C PRO A 194 6.78 -3.35 26.36
N GLU A 195 5.52 -2.97 26.26
CA GLU A 195 4.40 -3.89 26.17
C GLU A 195 3.79 -3.83 24.77
N PRO A 196 3.78 -4.95 24.01
CA PRO A 196 3.20 -4.99 22.67
C PRO A 196 1.67 -4.90 22.72
N LEU A 197 1.09 -4.15 21.78
CA LEU A 197 -0.37 -4.07 21.62
C LEU A 197 -0.85 -5.24 20.76
N MET A 198 -0.85 -6.45 21.34
CA MET A 198 -1.05 -7.74 20.63
C MET A 198 -2.26 -7.73 19.72
N SER A 199 -3.41 -7.27 20.19
CA SER A 199 -4.66 -7.28 19.42
C SER A 199 -4.65 -6.41 18.14
N LEU A 200 -3.68 -5.50 18.00
CA LEU A 200 -3.47 -4.68 16.81
C LEU A 200 -2.37 -5.28 15.94
N ASN A 201 -1.33 -5.81 16.57
CA ASN A 201 -0.13 -6.31 15.91
C ASN A 201 -0.35 -7.60 15.09
N GLU A 202 -1.46 -8.28 15.29
CA GLU A 202 -1.84 -9.47 14.53
C GLU A 202 -2.32 -9.15 13.11
N GLN A 203 -2.70 -7.90 12.84
CA GLN A 203 -3.39 -7.48 11.61
C GLN A 203 -2.47 -7.00 10.47
N GLY A 204 -1.15 -7.08 10.62
CA GLY A 204 -0.18 -6.61 9.60
C GLY A 204 0.90 -5.73 10.20
N ASN A 205 1.49 -4.85 9.38
CA ASN A 205 2.33 -3.78 9.90
C ASN A 205 1.47 -2.69 10.52
N VAL A 206 1.83 -2.25 11.72
CA VAL A 206 1.06 -1.25 12.48
C VAL A 206 2.02 -0.17 12.99
N ASN A 207 1.70 1.12 12.74
CA ASN A 207 2.57 2.25 13.09
C ASN A 207 1.76 3.53 13.36
N TYR A 208 2.43 4.61 13.68
CA TYR A 208 1.89 5.97 13.85
C TYR A 208 0.71 6.03 14.83
N PRO A 209 0.90 5.57 16.08
CA PRO A 209 -0.18 5.60 17.08
C PRO A 209 -0.48 7.03 17.52
N PHE A 210 -1.75 7.34 17.71
CA PHE A 210 -2.24 8.58 18.29
C PHE A 210 -3.42 8.29 19.22
N LEU A 211 -3.22 8.45 20.53
CA LEU A 211 -4.27 8.24 21.52
C LEU A 211 -4.97 9.58 21.80
N MET A 212 -6.29 9.58 21.64
CA MET A 212 -7.10 10.75 21.95
C MET A 212 -7.02 11.11 23.45
N SER A 213 -7.41 12.35 23.78
CA SER A 213 -7.46 12.85 25.15
C SER A 213 -8.43 12.10 26.07
N ASP A 214 -9.36 11.34 25.49
CA ASP A 214 -10.26 10.41 26.23
C ASP A 214 -9.52 9.21 26.83
N GLY A 215 -8.28 8.97 26.40
CA GLY A 215 -7.44 7.85 26.86
C GLY A 215 -7.89 6.47 26.36
N ILE A 216 -8.88 6.39 25.49
CA ILE A 216 -9.53 5.17 25.01
C ILE A 216 -9.42 5.04 23.51
N THR A 217 -9.74 6.10 22.75
CA THR A 217 -9.77 6.09 21.30
C THR A 217 -8.34 6.20 20.74
N LEU A 218 -7.90 5.16 20.05
CA LEU A 218 -6.57 5.07 19.43
C LEU A 218 -6.70 5.12 17.91
N TYR A 219 -6.08 6.12 17.29
CA TYR A 219 -5.83 6.12 15.85
C TYR A 219 -4.45 5.53 15.57
N TYR A 220 -4.34 4.75 14.51
CA TYR A 220 -3.09 4.14 14.07
C TYR A 220 -3.12 3.88 12.56
N ALA A 221 -1.97 3.69 11.96
CA ALA A 221 -1.86 3.30 10.57
C ALA A 221 -1.54 1.80 10.45
N SER A 222 -2.18 1.11 9.52
CA SER A 222 -1.94 -0.31 9.24
C SER A 222 -2.06 -0.61 7.75
N ASP A 223 -1.30 -1.59 7.28
CA ASP A 223 -1.41 -2.20 5.95
C ASP A 223 -2.11 -3.57 5.99
N GLY A 224 -2.72 -3.90 7.14
CA GLY A 224 -3.42 -5.16 7.38
C GLY A 224 -4.80 -5.25 6.75
N GLU A 225 -5.60 -6.19 7.24
CA GLU A 225 -6.96 -6.43 6.75
C GLU A 225 -7.82 -5.16 6.79
N GLY A 226 -8.48 -4.85 5.68
CA GLY A 226 -9.29 -3.64 5.51
C GLY A 226 -8.50 -2.44 4.94
N SER A 227 -7.17 -2.55 4.76
CA SER A 227 -6.38 -1.55 4.04
C SER A 227 -6.69 -1.60 2.54
N LEU A 228 -6.67 -0.43 1.91
CA LEU A 228 -6.89 -0.27 0.46
C LEU A 228 -5.59 -0.29 -0.36
N GLY A 229 -4.45 -0.47 0.31
CA GLY A 229 -3.13 -0.57 -0.30
C GLY A 229 -2.11 0.35 0.37
N GLY A 230 -1.12 -0.23 1.05
CA GLY A 230 -0.19 0.49 1.91
C GLY A 230 -0.78 0.77 3.30
N TYR A 231 -0.34 1.83 3.96
CA TYR A 231 -0.87 2.21 5.27
C TYR A 231 -2.15 3.04 5.13
N ASP A 232 -3.23 2.58 5.74
CA ASP A 232 -4.46 3.33 5.96
C ASP A 232 -4.64 3.66 7.45
N ILE A 233 -5.49 4.66 7.76
CA ILE A 233 -5.77 5.07 9.13
C ILE A 233 -6.94 4.26 9.69
N PHE A 234 -6.71 3.63 10.80
CA PHE A 234 -7.71 2.88 11.56
C PHE A 234 -7.97 3.54 12.91
N VAL A 235 -9.12 3.25 13.47
CA VAL A 235 -9.53 3.69 14.81
C VAL A 235 -10.01 2.49 15.63
N ARG A 236 -9.67 2.49 16.89
CA ARG A 236 -10.12 1.50 17.87
C ARG A 236 -10.47 2.15 19.20
#